data_3bf6f49eedb794ff2a97c36c4847c927
#
_entry.id   3bf6f49eedb794ff2a97c36c4847c927
#
_cell.length_a   1.000
_cell.length_b   1.000
_cell.length_c   1.000
_cell.angle_alpha   90.00
_cell.angle_beta   90.00
_cell.angle_gamma   90.00
#
_symmetry.space_group_name_H-M   'P 1'
#
loop_
_entity.id
_entity.type
_entity.pdbx_description
1 polymer ?
#
loop_
_entity_poly.entity_id
_entity_poly.type
_entity_poly.pdbx_seq_one_letter_code
_entity_poly.pdbx_strand_id
1 'polypeptide(L)'
;MSEDDLMREVEKTKDRAMNAQAERTRYLGEFKERVIVALTKKQVAEDEMYIEVINAMKNKEATKMIFSREIPFSKIERYIKKAEQAQIQHKSVDGLLYFGDVGLIIVSDDALKVPVDNVFVTSISDKFSEKRLNQIYYQSFNKKICQ
;
A
#
# COMPACT_ATOMS: atom_id res chain seq x y z
N MET A 1 24.03 -36.68 -9.59
CA MET A 1 24.01 -35.19 -9.66
C MET A 1 25.42 -34.68 -9.85
N SER A 2 25.62 -33.86 -10.87
CA SER A 2 26.89 -33.19 -11.05
C SER A 2 27.02 -32.00 -10.09
N GLU A 3 28.23 -31.55 -9.82
CA GLU A 3 28.49 -30.37 -8.99
C GLU A 3 27.79 -29.13 -9.57
N ASP A 4 27.69 -29.02 -10.90
CA ASP A 4 27.01 -27.93 -11.58
C ASP A 4 25.51 -27.90 -11.26
N ASP A 5 24.85 -29.04 -11.17
CA ASP A 5 23.42 -29.13 -10.82
C ASP A 5 23.16 -28.72 -9.38
N LEU A 6 24.05 -29.10 -8.46
CA LEU A 6 23.99 -28.65 -7.05
C LEU A 6 24.19 -27.15 -6.92
N MET A 7 25.11 -26.59 -7.66
CA MET A 7 25.39 -25.15 -7.68
C MET A 7 24.18 -24.35 -8.20
N ARG A 8 23.53 -24.84 -9.26
CA ARG A 8 22.30 -24.23 -9.80
C ARG A 8 21.16 -24.22 -8.80
N GLU A 9 20.98 -25.32 -8.08
CA GLU A 9 19.95 -25.44 -7.03
C GLU A 9 20.21 -24.47 -5.88
N VAL A 10 21.44 -24.34 -5.44
CA VAL A 10 21.86 -23.39 -4.38
C VAL A 10 21.60 -21.95 -4.83
N GLU A 11 21.96 -21.61 -6.07
CA GLU A 11 21.70 -20.26 -6.61
C GLU A 11 20.21 -19.93 -6.68
N LYS A 12 19.38 -20.86 -7.15
CA LYS A 12 17.92 -20.67 -7.18
C LYS A 12 17.34 -20.45 -5.78
N THR A 13 17.82 -21.20 -4.78
CA THR A 13 17.39 -21.03 -3.40
C THR A 13 17.77 -19.67 -2.84
N LYS A 14 18.99 -19.20 -3.12
CA LYS A 14 19.46 -17.87 -2.73
C LYS A 14 18.64 -16.77 -3.37
N ASP A 15 18.34 -16.87 -4.67
CA ASP A 15 17.55 -15.89 -5.40
C ASP A 15 16.13 -15.80 -4.83
N ARG A 16 15.50 -16.92 -4.51
CA ARG A 16 14.18 -16.95 -3.88
C ARG A 16 14.19 -16.28 -2.51
N ALA A 17 15.21 -16.57 -1.69
CA ALA A 17 15.35 -15.96 -0.37
C ALA A 17 15.57 -14.45 -0.46
N MET A 18 16.40 -13.99 -1.38
CA MET A 18 16.66 -12.57 -1.61
C MET A 18 15.40 -11.84 -2.11
N ASN A 19 14.65 -12.45 -3.02
CA ASN A 19 13.40 -11.88 -3.53
C ASN A 19 12.35 -11.76 -2.43
N ALA A 20 12.20 -12.77 -1.59
CA ALA A 20 11.26 -12.76 -0.46
C ALA A 20 11.64 -11.68 0.56
N GLN A 21 12.94 -11.50 0.83
CA GLN A 21 13.42 -10.47 1.74
C GLN A 21 13.24 -9.07 1.17
N ALA A 22 13.49 -8.88 -0.12
CA ALA A 22 13.26 -7.61 -0.81
C ALA A 22 11.77 -7.22 -0.76
N GLU A 23 10.88 -8.18 -0.96
CA GLU A 23 9.43 -7.97 -0.87
C GLU A 23 9.01 -7.54 0.54
N ARG A 24 9.47 -8.26 1.57
CA ARG A 24 9.21 -7.89 2.97
C ARG A 24 9.75 -6.51 3.31
N THR A 25 10.95 -6.19 2.84
CA THR A 25 11.57 -4.89 3.07
C THR A 25 10.73 -3.78 2.48
N ARG A 26 10.15 -4.00 1.29
CA ARG A 26 9.26 -3.03 0.64
C ARG A 26 7.95 -2.84 1.37
N TYR A 27 7.35 -3.91 1.90
CA TYR A 27 6.02 -3.89 2.51
C TYR A 27 6.05 -3.97 4.04
N LEU A 28 6.99 -3.27 4.67
CA LEU A 28 7.08 -3.12 6.13
C LEU A 28 7.11 -4.45 6.88
N GLY A 29 7.77 -5.45 6.31
CA GLY A 29 7.93 -6.76 6.90
C GLY A 29 6.88 -7.80 6.47
N GLU A 30 5.94 -7.42 5.61
CA GLU A 30 4.87 -8.30 5.16
C GLU A 30 5.05 -8.77 3.71
N PHE A 31 4.48 -9.93 3.40
CA PHE A 31 4.42 -10.42 2.03
C PHE A 31 3.33 -9.71 1.24
N LYS A 32 3.63 -9.38 -0.01
CA LYS A 32 2.69 -8.71 -0.92
C LYS A 32 1.34 -9.43 -1.01
N GLU A 33 1.34 -10.76 -0.99
CA GLU A 33 0.12 -11.57 -1.09
C GLU A 33 -0.88 -11.34 0.04
N ARG A 34 -0.43 -10.77 1.16
CA ARG A 34 -1.26 -10.42 2.32
C ARG A 34 -1.68 -8.97 2.34
N VAL A 35 -1.11 -8.12 1.49
CA VAL A 35 -1.35 -6.68 1.48
C VAL A 35 -2.61 -6.37 0.68
N ILE A 36 -3.56 -5.69 1.31
CA ILE A 36 -4.81 -5.25 0.68
C ILE A 36 -4.59 -3.90 -0.01
N VAL A 37 -3.96 -2.95 0.70
CA VAL A 37 -3.69 -1.61 0.19
C VAL A 37 -2.39 -1.09 0.81
N ALA A 38 -1.66 -0.28 0.07
CA ALA A 38 -0.44 0.37 0.54
C ALA A 38 -0.45 1.85 0.19
N LEU A 39 0.03 2.68 1.12
CA LEU A 39 0.30 4.09 0.91
C LEU A 39 1.80 4.35 1.05
N THR A 40 2.30 5.30 0.29
CA THR A 40 3.67 5.81 0.48
C THR A 40 3.72 6.71 1.71
N LYS A 41 4.92 6.94 2.24
CA LYS A 41 5.13 7.88 3.35
C LYS A 41 4.61 9.27 3.01
N LYS A 42 4.84 9.72 1.78
CA LYS A 42 4.36 10.99 1.26
C LYS A 42 2.84 11.06 1.25
N GLN A 43 2.18 10.00 0.81
CA GLN A 43 0.72 9.93 0.78
C GLN A 43 0.11 10.00 2.18
N VAL A 44 0.69 9.30 3.15
CA VAL A 44 0.20 9.36 4.54
C VAL A 44 0.35 10.77 5.13
N ALA A 45 1.40 11.50 4.72
CA ALA A 45 1.67 12.86 5.18
C ALA A 45 0.81 13.93 4.49
N GLU A 46 0.06 13.60 3.46
CA GLU A 46 -0.85 14.55 2.79
C GLU A 46 -1.98 14.99 3.73
N ASP A 47 -2.51 16.19 3.50
CA ASP A 47 -3.54 16.77 4.35
C ASP A 47 -4.84 15.97 4.33
N GLU A 48 -5.25 15.47 3.17
CA GLU A 48 -6.44 14.65 3.03
C GLU A 48 -6.13 13.18 3.26
N MET A 49 -7.08 12.48 3.91
CA MET A 49 -6.98 11.04 4.11
C MET A 49 -7.40 10.28 2.84
N TYR A 50 -6.74 9.15 2.61
CA TYR A 50 -7.09 8.25 1.50
C TYR A 50 -8.27 7.36 1.90
N ILE A 51 -9.39 7.56 1.24
CA ILE A 51 -10.61 6.78 1.50
C ILE A 51 -10.43 5.29 1.15
N GLU A 52 -9.55 4.99 0.22
CA GLU A 52 -9.23 3.61 -0.17
C GLU A 52 -8.68 2.80 1.00
N VAL A 53 -7.90 3.44 1.89
CA VAL A 53 -7.38 2.82 3.11
C VAL A 53 -8.53 2.57 4.09
N ILE A 54 -9.41 3.54 4.27
CA ILE A 54 -10.57 3.41 5.18
C ILE A 54 -11.48 2.29 4.69
N ASN A 55 -11.73 2.21 3.39
CA ASN A 55 -12.52 1.13 2.80
C ASN A 55 -11.84 -0.23 2.94
N ALA A 56 -10.50 -0.28 2.81
CA ALA A 56 -9.75 -1.51 3.01
C ALA A 56 -9.84 -2.02 4.45
N MET A 57 -9.94 -1.13 5.43
CA MET A 57 -10.13 -1.51 6.84
C MET A 57 -11.45 -2.25 7.08
N LYS A 58 -12.45 -2.02 6.23
CA LYS A 58 -13.76 -2.68 6.30
C LYS A 58 -13.78 -4.02 5.57
N ASN A 59 -12.72 -4.38 4.87
CA ASN A 59 -12.61 -5.67 4.21
C ASN A 59 -12.61 -6.79 5.24
N LYS A 60 -13.35 -7.87 4.98
CA LYS A 60 -13.46 -9.03 5.88
C LYS A 60 -12.12 -9.69 6.17
N GLU A 61 -11.19 -9.62 5.22
CA GLU A 61 -9.85 -10.21 5.34
C GLU A 61 -8.87 -9.28 6.07
N ALA A 62 -9.20 -8.00 6.26
CA ALA A 62 -8.33 -7.04 6.94
C ALA A 62 -8.23 -7.36 8.44
N THR A 63 -7.00 -7.57 8.92
CA THR A 63 -6.75 -7.91 10.32
C THR A 63 -5.91 -6.87 11.05
N LYS A 64 -5.01 -6.17 10.35
CA LYS A 64 -4.19 -5.14 10.98
C LYS A 64 -3.73 -4.08 9.99
N MET A 65 -3.39 -2.93 10.56
CA MET A 65 -2.73 -1.83 9.90
C MET A 65 -1.29 -1.74 10.41
N ILE A 66 -0.32 -1.70 9.51
CA ILE A 66 1.10 -1.54 9.84
C ILE A 66 1.57 -0.22 9.25
N PHE A 67 2.28 0.56 10.03
CA PHE A 67 2.77 1.86 9.58
C PHE A 67 4.20 2.14 10.06
N SER A 68 4.91 2.99 9.33
CA SER A 68 6.28 3.39 9.64
C SER A 68 6.30 4.46 10.74
N ARG A 69 7.21 4.32 11.71
CA ARG A 69 7.44 5.32 12.75
C ARG A 69 8.04 6.62 12.22
N GLU A 70 8.52 6.64 10.99
CA GLU A 70 9.04 7.86 10.36
C GLU A 70 7.96 8.87 10.04
N ILE A 71 6.69 8.46 10.00
CA ILE A 71 5.56 9.34 9.73
C ILE A 71 5.24 10.17 10.97
N PRO A 72 5.03 11.50 10.85
CA PRO A 72 4.62 12.33 11.97
C PRO A 72 3.32 11.80 12.62
N PHE A 73 3.28 11.75 13.95
CA PHE A 73 2.14 11.21 14.68
C PHE A 73 0.83 11.91 14.30
N SER A 74 0.86 13.23 14.12
CA SER A 74 -0.32 14.00 13.73
C SER A 74 -0.96 13.51 12.43
N LYS A 75 -0.16 12.94 11.53
CA LYS A 75 -0.65 12.41 10.25
C LYS A 75 -1.15 10.98 10.35
N ILE A 76 -0.51 10.16 11.18
CA ILE A 76 -0.89 8.75 11.33
C ILE A 76 -2.04 8.55 12.34
N GLU A 77 -2.18 9.44 13.32
CA GLU A 77 -3.22 9.36 14.35
C GLU A 77 -4.62 9.21 13.79
N ARG A 78 -4.94 9.94 12.74
CA ARG A 78 -6.24 9.88 12.08
C ARG A 78 -6.55 8.52 11.48
N TYR A 79 -5.54 7.83 10.94
CA TYR A 79 -5.68 6.45 10.45
C TYR A 79 -5.80 5.45 11.60
N ILE A 80 -5.08 5.67 12.71
CA ILE A 80 -5.19 4.84 13.91
C ILE A 80 -6.62 4.88 14.45
N LYS A 81 -7.22 6.06 14.52
CA LYS A 81 -8.61 6.23 14.97
C LYS A 81 -9.58 5.45 14.07
N LYS A 82 -9.38 5.49 12.76
CA LYS A 82 -10.21 4.73 11.82
C LYS A 82 -10.01 3.22 11.97
N ALA A 83 -8.78 2.77 12.20
CA ALA A 83 -8.48 1.36 12.46
C ALA A 83 -9.17 0.86 13.74
N GLU A 84 -9.15 1.66 14.81
CA GLU A 84 -9.86 1.34 16.04
C GLU A 84 -11.37 1.24 15.83
N GLN A 85 -11.96 2.16 15.07
CA GLN A 85 -13.38 2.13 14.73
C GLN A 85 -13.73 0.89 13.91
N ALA A 86 -12.84 0.44 13.03
CA ALA A 86 -13.02 -0.76 12.22
C ALA A 86 -12.69 -2.05 12.98
N GLN A 87 -12.22 -1.95 14.23
CA GLN A 87 -11.85 -3.07 15.09
C GLN A 87 -10.71 -3.92 14.52
N ILE A 88 -9.78 -3.29 13.81
CA ILE A 88 -8.55 -3.94 13.37
C ILE A 88 -7.38 -3.48 14.24
N GLN A 89 -6.38 -4.34 14.37
CA GLN A 89 -5.17 -4.04 15.14
C GLN A 89 -4.31 -3.05 14.37
N HIS A 90 -3.51 -2.25 15.08
CA HIS A 90 -2.50 -1.41 14.47
C HIS A 90 -1.15 -1.64 15.11
N LYS A 91 -0.09 -1.52 14.29
CA LYS A 91 1.27 -1.79 14.70
C LYS A 91 2.21 -0.80 14.01
N SER A 92 3.14 -0.22 14.77
CA SER A 92 4.21 0.59 14.20
C SER A 92 5.46 -0.23 13.99
N VAL A 93 6.22 0.07 12.96
CA VAL A 93 7.52 -0.53 12.69
C VAL A 93 8.57 0.55 12.50
N ASP A 94 9.82 0.20 12.81
CA ASP A 94 10.94 1.11 12.61
C ASP A 94 11.24 1.19 11.10
N GLY A 95 10.97 2.34 10.49
CA GLY A 95 11.17 2.56 9.07
C GLY A 95 12.63 2.48 8.63
N LEU A 96 13.58 2.60 9.56
CA LEU A 96 15.00 2.45 9.23
C LEU A 96 15.39 1.01 8.91
N LEU A 97 14.57 0.02 9.35
CA LEU A 97 14.79 -1.39 9.06
C LEU A 97 14.26 -1.78 7.67
N TYR A 98 13.44 -0.93 7.05
CA TYR A 98 12.79 -1.23 5.79
C TYR A 98 13.08 -0.12 4.78
N PHE A 99 13.70 -0.52 3.67
CA PHE A 99 14.01 0.41 2.59
C PHE A 99 12.78 0.63 1.72
N GLY A 100 12.64 1.84 1.20
CA GLY A 100 11.58 2.18 0.29
C GLY A 100 10.67 3.26 0.86
N ASP A 101 9.59 3.52 0.13
CA ASP A 101 8.70 4.64 0.36
C ASP A 101 7.36 4.26 1.00
N VAL A 102 7.15 2.98 1.30
CA VAL A 102 5.90 2.51 1.90
C VAL A 102 5.78 3.02 3.33
N GLY A 103 4.68 3.68 3.63
CA GLY A 103 4.42 4.26 4.96
C GLY A 103 3.31 3.58 5.74
N LEU A 104 2.33 3.02 5.06
CA LEU A 104 1.18 2.38 5.69
C LEU A 104 0.65 1.26 4.81
N ILE A 105 0.30 0.12 5.42
CA ILE A 105 -0.35 -0.99 4.75
C ILE A 105 -1.50 -1.53 5.58
N ILE A 106 -2.54 -2.02 4.90
CA ILE A 106 -3.60 -2.83 5.51
C ILE A 106 -3.39 -4.26 5.04
N VAL A 107 -3.30 -5.17 5.98
CA VAL A 107 -2.95 -6.57 5.70
C VAL A 107 -3.94 -7.56 6.27
N SER A 108 -3.94 -8.75 5.69
CA SER A 108 -4.60 -9.96 6.19
C SER A 108 -3.58 -10.84 6.93
N ASP A 109 -4.03 -11.70 7.82
CA ASP A 109 -3.17 -12.70 8.47
C ASP A 109 -2.70 -13.78 7.50
N ASP A 110 -3.50 -14.06 6.48
CA ASP A 110 -3.20 -15.05 5.45
C ASP A 110 -3.17 -14.39 4.07
N ALA A 111 -2.69 -15.14 3.07
CA ALA A 111 -2.77 -14.70 1.68
C ALA A 111 -4.21 -14.42 1.29
N LEU A 112 -4.45 -13.33 0.57
CA LEU A 112 -5.78 -12.94 0.11
C LEU A 112 -6.36 -14.00 -0.83
N LYS A 113 -7.66 -14.27 -0.71
CA LYS A 113 -8.38 -15.20 -1.59
C LYS A 113 -8.31 -14.75 -3.05
N VAL A 114 -8.45 -13.44 -3.27
CA VAL A 114 -8.29 -12.81 -4.59
C VAL A 114 -7.08 -11.89 -4.51
N PRO A 115 -5.99 -12.20 -5.21
CA PRO A 115 -4.79 -11.35 -5.19
C PRO A 115 -5.09 -9.95 -5.73
N VAL A 116 -4.44 -8.94 -5.14
CA VAL A 116 -4.50 -7.56 -5.62
C VAL A 116 -3.24 -7.30 -6.45
N ASP A 117 -3.41 -7.01 -7.73
CA ASP A 117 -2.28 -6.79 -8.64
C ASP A 117 -1.48 -5.54 -8.27
N ASN A 118 -2.17 -4.43 -8.04
CA ASN A 118 -1.55 -3.19 -7.61
C ASN A 118 -2.15 -2.72 -6.30
N VAL A 119 -1.36 -2.83 -5.23
CA VAL A 119 -1.77 -2.46 -3.88
C VAL A 119 -1.64 -0.95 -3.61
N PHE A 120 -0.86 -0.24 -4.43
CA PHE A 120 -0.66 1.19 -4.26
C PHE A 120 -1.84 1.99 -4.79
N VAL A 121 -2.23 3.02 -4.04
CA VAL A 121 -3.32 3.91 -4.39
C VAL A 121 -2.79 5.05 -5.25
N THR A 122 -3.58 5.51 -6.22
CA THR A 122 -3.27 6.70 -7.00
C THR A 122 -3.25 7.93 -6.09
N SER A 123 -2.23 8.76 -6.21
CA SER A 123 -2.08 9.98 -5.40
C SER A 123 -3.32 10.89 -5.51
N ILE A 124 -3.70 11.51 -4.39
CA ILE A 124 -4.81 12.49 -4.36
C ILE A 124 -4.53 13.65 -5.34
N SER A 125 -3.28 14.09 -5.43
CA SER A 125 -2.89 15.14 -6.38
C SER A 125 -3.13 14.71 -7.83
N ASP A 126 -2.83 13.47 -8.16
CA ASP A 126 -3.08 12.91 -9.49
C ASP A 126 -4.58 12.77 -9.76
N LYS A 127 -5.35 12.27 -8.79
CA LYS A 127 -6.81 12.19 -8.88
C LYS A 127 -7.44 13.57 -9.09
N PHE A 128 -6.94 14.56 -8.38
CA PHE A 128 -7.42 15.92 -8.50
C PHE A 128 -7.13 16.48 -9.90
N SER A 129 -5.95 16.20 -10.45
CA SER A 129 -5.58 16.60 -11.81
C SER A 129 -6.47 15.94 -12.86
N GLU A 130 -6.79 14.67 -12.71
CA GLU A 130 -7.72 13.94 -13.59
C GLU A 130 -9.13 14.54 -13.54
N LYS A 131 -9.64 14.80 -12.34
CA LYS A 131 -10.95 15.46 -12.18
C LYS A 131 -10.98 16.83 -12.82
N ARG A 132 -9.91 17.59 -12.68
CA ARG A 132 -9.79 18.92 -13.26
C ARG A 132 -9.81 18.86 -14.78
N LEU A 133 -9.07 17.95 -15.38
CA LEU A 133 -9.06 17.71 -16.83
C LEU A 133 -10.44 17.28 -17.31
N ASN A 134 -11.08 16.37 -16.62
CA ASN A 134 -12.43 15.90 -16.95
C ASN A 134 -13.46 17.02 -16.86
N GLN A 135 -13.37 17.87 -15.86
CA GLN A 135 -14.24 19.04 -15.72
C GLN A 135 -14.05 20.03 -16.87
N ILE A 136 -12.82 20.32 -17.24
CA ILE A 136 -12.51 21.22 -18.36
C ILE A 136 -13.07 20.63 -19.65
N TYR A 137 -12.86 19.35 -19.88
CA TYR A 137 -13.39 18.65 -21.05
C TYR A 137 -14.92 18.68 -21.08
N TYR A 138 -15.57 18.44 -19.96
CA TYR A 138 -17.02 18.43 -19.83
C TYR A 138 -17.63 19.81 -20.07
N GLN A 139 -17.01 20.87 -19.52
CA GLN A 139 -17.44 22.25 -19.75
C GLN A 139 -17.30 22.65 -21.20
N SER A 140 -16.22 22.29 -21.86
CA SER A 140 -16.01 22.53 -23.30
C SER A 140 -17.06 21.82 -24.14
N PHE A 141 -17.41 20.59 -23.79
CA PHE A 141 -18.44 19.81 -24.47
C PHE A 141 -19.83 20.43 -24.30
N ASN A 142 -20.20 20.85 -23.08
CA ASN A 142 -21.48 21.51 -22.81
C ASN A 142 -21.61 22.85 -23.52
N LYS A 143 -20.54 23.64 -23.60
CA LYS A 143 -20.54 24.92 -24.35
C LYS A 143 -20.83 24.69 -25.84
N LYS A 144 -20.32 23.61 -26.42
CA LYS A 144 -20.57 23.27 -27.82
C LYS A 144 -22.04 22.82 -28.07
N ILE A 145 -22.66 22.21 -27.09
CA ILE A 145 -24.04 21.74 -27.18
C ILE A 145 -25.03 22.90 -26.97
N CYS A 146 -24.71 23.84 -26.11
CA CYS A 146 -25.57 24.98 -25.80
C CYS A 146 -25.54 26.12 -26.85
N GLN A 147 -24.72 26.00 -27.87
CA GLN A 147 -24.70 26.89 -29.03
C GLN A 147 -25.52 26.31 -30.17
#